data_1fa5fc0fd55118066247627377ca8c44
#
_entry.id   1fa5fc0fd55118066247627377ca8c44
#
_cell.length_a   1.000
_cell.length_b   1.000
_cell.length_c   1.000
_cell.angle_alpha   90.00
_cell.angle_beta   90.00
_cell.angle_gamma   90.00
#
_symmetry.space_group_name_H-M   'P 1'
#
loop_
_entity.id
_entity.type
_entity.pdbx_description
1 polymer ?
#
loop_
_entity_poly.entity_id
_entity_poly.type
_entity_poly.pdbx_seq_one_letter_code
_entity_poly.pdbx_strand_id
1 'polypeptide(L)'
;MCIRDSLQAMREMTDSGLVDIMLMSASSAEILTDEKIFQNSAVTPAVRYNDTTDVWGQRHSNYKKFPSRNFRTAHLGSVSKFVDLGLYSITFSNNLETDVESLWGFRAFLEDLANHDLRYFLEVFNPQIDIGISEEQIPAYVNDCILKCLAGLTRKEQPLFLKMPYNGPKAMEELCSYDPEGLIVGVLGGGKGTTRDTFELVRQSEKLGARVALFGRKINLAESPLNLVRFMRSVIEGKLGSLEAVKEYHDCLHKDGITPKMDLEEDQKITETVLLEDAP
;
A
#
# COMPACT_ATOMS: atom_id res chain seq x y z
N MET A 1 -6.22 -17.90 -5.88
CA MET A 1 -4.80 -18.27 -5.81
C MET A 1 -4.62 -19.18 -4.60
N CYS A 2 -3.95 -20.32 -4.73
CA CYS A 2 -3.65 -21.17 -3.59
C CYS A 2 -2.40 -20.64 -2.85
N ILE A 3 -2.19 -21.04 -1.58
CA ILE A 3 -1.05 -20.56 -0.81
C ILE A 3 0.29 -20.89 -1.46
N ARG A 4 0.40 -22.05 -2.12
CA ARG A 4 1.61 -22.46 -2.82
C ARG A 4 1.98 -21.50 -3.95
N ASP A 5 1.00 -21.07 -4.76
CA ASP A 5 1.22 -20.13 -5.86
C ASP A 5 1.62 -18.75 -5.31
N SER A 6 1.00 -18.33 -4.21
CA SER A 6 1.36 -17.07 -3.53
C SER A 6 2.79 -17.09 -3.01
N LEU A 7 3.21 -18.18 -2.36
CA LEU A 7 4.59 -18.34 -1.85
C LEU A 7 5.61 -18.36 -2.99
N GLN A 8 5.28 -19.04 -4.10
CA GLN A 8 6.16 -19.08 -5.28
C GLN A 8 6.35 -17.66 -5.87
N ALA A 9 5.26 -16.91 -6.06
CA ALA A 9 5.36 -15.54 -6.56
C ALA A 9 6.17 -14.62 -5.62
N MET A 10 6.07 -14.81 -4.30
CA MET A 10 6.87 -14.07 -3.33
C MET A 10 8.37 -14.42 -3.41
N ARG A 11 8.72 -15.70 -3.61
CA ARG A 11 10.12 -16.12 -3.83
C ARG A 11 10.70 -15.47 -5.09
N GLU A 12 10.00 -15.58 -6.21
CA GLU A 12 10.43 -15.00 -7.49
C GLU A 12 10.61 -13.47 -7.39
N MET A 13 9.68 -12.77 -6.73
CA MET A 13 9.80 -11.34 -6.54
C MET A 13 10.97 -10.98 -5.62
N THR A 14 11.21 -11.74 -4.55
CA THR A 14 12.35 -11.54 -3.65
C THR A 14 13.67 -11.80 -4.36
N ASP A 15 13.77 -12.90 -5.09
CA ASP A 15 14.99 -13.27 -5.86
C ASP A 15 15.31 -12.25 -6.94
N SER A 16 14.31 -11.60 -7.51
CA SER A 16 14.50 -10.55 -8.53
C SER A 16 15.20 -9.30 -8.00
N GLY A 17 15.12 -9.02 -6.70
CA GLY A 17 15.62 -7.79 -6.09
C GLY A 17 14.92 -6.52 -6.58
N LEU A 18 13.77 -6.63 -7.24
CA LEU A 18 13.03 -5.50 -7.81
C LEU A 18 12.21 -4.72 -6.77
N VAL A 19 11.99 -5.28 -5.59
CA VAL A 19 11.25 -4.63 -4.49
C VAL A 19 12.15 -4.44 -3.28
N ASP A 20 11.88 -3.40 -2.50
CA ASP A 20 12.65 -3.10 -1.29
C ASP A 20 11.98 -3.70 -0.04
N ILE A 21 10.65 -3.86 -0.08
CA ILE A 21 9.83 -4.42 1.01
C ILE A 21 8.88 -5.47 0.46
N MET A 22 8.83 -6.65 1.10
CA MET A 22 7.85 -7.70 0.82
C MET A 22 6.85 -7.79 1.97
N LEU A 23 5.65 -7.21 1.77
CA LEU A 23 4.56 -7.28 2.74
C LEU A 23 3.72 -8.55 2.53
N MET A 24 3.54 -9.33 3.60
CA MET A 24 2.84 -10.61 3.55
C MET A 24 2.07 -10.90 4.85
N SER A 25 1.32 -12.00 4.90
CA SER A 25 0.73 -12.49 6.15
C SER A 25 1.79 -13.05 7.09
N ALA A 26 1.52 -13.10 8.39
CA ALA A 26 2.42 -13.69 9.38
C ALA A 26 2.78 -15.15 9.02
N SER A 27 1.79 -15.95 8.59
CA SER A 27 2.00 -17.35 8.21
C SER A 27 2.89 -17.51 6.96
N SER A 28 2.76 -16.61 5.98
CA SER A 28 3.64 -16.65 4.79
C SER A 28 5.05 -16.21 5.14
N ALA A 29 5.19 -15.18 5.98
CA ALA A 29 6.49 -14.67 6.41
C ALA A 29 7.28 -15.72 7.20
N GLU A 30 6.63 -16.45 8.12
CA GLU A 30 7.25 -17.53 8.87
C GLU A 30 7.84 -18.59 7.92
N ILE A 31 7.04 -19.10 6.97
CA ILE A 31 7.49 -20.10 6.01
C ILE A 31 8.70 -19.60 5.19
N LEU A 32 8.60 -18.39 4.62
CA LEU A 32 9.64 -17.85 3.75
C LEU A 32 10.91 -17.48 4.52
N THR A 33 10.80 -17.12 5.80
CA THR A 33 11.95 -16.85 6.67
C THR A 33 12.64 -18.15 7.08
N ASP A 34 11.88 -19.20 7.38
CA ASP A 34 12.44 -20.54 7.66
C ASP A 34 13.18 -21.10 6.43
N GLU A 35 12.72 -20.81 5.24
CA GLU A 35 13.40 -21.12 3.96
C GLU A 35 14.63 -20.23 3.71
N LYS A 36 14.87 -19.21 4.55
CA LYS A 36 16.02 -18.28 4.49
C LYS A 36 16.09 -17.43 3.22
N ILE A 37 14.97 -17.20 2.52
CA ILE A 37 14.98 -16.45 1.26
C ILE A 37 15.41 -14.98 1.44
N PHE A 38 15.24 -14.41 2.63
CA PHE A 38 15.63 -13.03 2.94
C PHE A 38 17.07 -12.90 3.46
N GLN A 39 17.75 -14.02 3.77
CA GLN A 39 19.05 -13.99 4.46
C GLN A 39 20.15 -13.27 3.68
N ASN A 40 20.14 -13.37 2.35
CA ASN A 40 21.11 -12.74 1.44
C ASN A 40 20.42 -11.79 0.45
N SER A 41 19.21 -11.34 0.78
CA SER A 41 18.43 -10.42 -0.05
C SER A 41 18.47 -9.01 0.54
N ALA A 42 18.44 -8.00 -0.34
CA ALA A 42 18.22 -6.63 0.07
C ALA A 42 16.73 -6.33 0.41
N VAL A 43 15.85 -7.29 0.12
CA VAL A 43 14.40 -7.15 0.36
C VAL A 43 14.09 -7.33 1.85
N THR A 44 13.46 -6.33 2.44
CA THR A 44 13.00 -6.37 3.84
C THR A 44 11.67 -7.11 3.94
N PRO A 45 11.56 -8.23 4.68
CA PRO A 45 10.28 -8.86 4.96
C PRO A 45 9.45 -7.98 5.91
N ALA A 46 8.15 -7.87 5.62
CA ALA A 46 7.21 -7.16 6.47
C ALA A 46 5.90 -7.96 6.62
N VAL A 47 5.26 -7.83 7.77
CA VAL A 47 4.03 -8.55 8.11
C VAL A 47 2.88 -7.58 8.33
N ARG A 48 1.68 -7.97 7.93
CA ARG A 48 0.46 -7.27 8.32
C ARG A 48 0.15 -7.56 9.79
N TYR A 49 0.28 -6.55 10.66
CA TYR A 49 0.01 -6.70 12.10
C TYR A 49 -1.47 -6.74 12.43
N ASN A 50 -2.29 -5.96 11.70
CA ASN A 50 -3.74 -5.93 11.84
C ASN A 50 -4.44 -5.78 10.49
N ASP A 51 -5.75 -5.80 10.52
CA ASP A 51 -6.64 -5.41 9.43
C ASP A 51 -7.78 -4.51 9.93
N THR A 52 -8.56 -3.98 8.99
CA THR A 52 -9.78 -3.23 9.24
C THR A 52 -10.96 -3.92 8.56
N THR A 53 -12.15 -3.87 9.18
CA THR A 53 -13.29 -4.66 8.74
C THR A 53 -13.83 -4.28 7.37
N ASP A 54 -13.63 -3.05 6.92
CA ASP A 54 -14.05 -2.53 5.61
C ASP A 54 -13.19 -3.06 4.45
N VAL A 55 -11.91 -3.38 4.70
CA VAL A 55 -11.02 -3.99 3.70
C VAL A 55 -10.90 -5.50 3.83
N TRP A 56 -11.33 -6.07 4.94
CA TRP A 56 -11.36 -7.52 5.16
C TRP A 56 -12.49 -8.16 4.33
N GLY A 57 -12.20 -8.43 3.08
CA GLY A 57 -13.17 -8.86 2.08
C GLY A 57 -13.34 -10.36 1.99
N GLN A 58 -14.10 -11.01 2.91
CA GLN A 58 -14.56 -12.38 2.71
C GLN A 58 -15.81 -12.45 1.85
N ARG A 59 -16.00 -13.59 1.22
CA ARG A 59 -17.17 -13.84 0.37
C ARG A 59 -18.46 -13.68 1.18
N HIS A 60 -19.42 -12.96 0.60
CA HIS A 60 -20.76 -12.71 1.19
C HIS A 60 -20.75 -11.87 2.47
N SER A 61 -19.62 -11.31 2.88
CA SER A 61 -19.54 -10.37 3.98
C SER A 61 -20.25 -9.05 3.66
N ASN A 62 -20.89 -8.47 4.68
CA ASN A 62 -21.51 -7.16 4.60
C ASN A 62 -20.75 -6.08 5.39
N TYR A 63 -19.54 -6.38 5.87
CA TYR A 63 -18.77 -5.48 6.76
C TYR A 63 -18.51 -4.12 6.14
N LYS A 64 -18.35 -4.06 4.82
CA LYS A 64 -18.19 -2.80 4.06
C LYS A 64 -19.39 -1.85 4.12
N LYS A 65 -20.51 -2.26 4.69
CA LYS A 65 -21.71 -1.43 4.89
C LYS A 65 -21.75 -0.73 6.25
N PHE A 66 -20.76 -1.00 7.11
CA PHE A 66 -20.68 -0.49 8.47
C PHE A 66 -19.40 0.33 8.67
N PRO A 67 -19.39 1.26 9.64
CA PRO A 67 -18.16 1.93 10.06
C PRO A 67 -17.05 0.94 10.35
N SER A 68 -15.84 1.26 9.94
CA SER A 68 -14.70 0.36 10.07
C SER A 68 -14.33 0.12 11.53
N ARG A 69 -13.91 -1.10 11.82
CA ARG A 69 -13.32 -1.49 13.11
C ARG A 69 -12.01 -2.19 12.89
N ASN A 70 -11.02 -1.86 13.69
CA ASN A 70 -9.73 -2.52 13.66
C ASN A 70 -9.80 -3.88 14.36
N PHE A 71 -9.12 -4.88 13.81
CA PHE A 71 -8.91 -6.13 14.49
C PHE A 71 -7.50 -6.66 14.23
N ARG A 72 -6.94 -7.38 15.19
CA ARG A 72 -5.60 -7.92 15.11
C ARG A 72 -5.59 -9.40 15.47
N THR A 73 -5.14 -10.23 14.52
CA THR A 73 -4.91 -11.66 14.73
C THR A 73 -3.42 -12.00 14.82
N ALA A 74 -2.53 -11.13 14.32
CA ALA A 74 -1.10 -11.31 14.49
C ALA A 74 -0.68 -11.04 15.94
N HIS A 75 0.10 -11.94 16.50
CA HIS A 75 0.68 -11.81 17.84
C HIS A 75 2.12 -11.29 17.71
N LEU A 76 2.38 -10.07 18.21
CA LEU A 76 3.66 -9.37 17.99
C LEU A 76 4.85 -10.16 18.54
N GLY A 77 4.72 -10.75 19.74
CA GLY A 77 5.78 -11.58 20.33
C GLY A 77 6.11 -12.86 19.56
N SER A 78 5.20 -13.33 18.68
CA SER A 78 5.49 -14.43 17.77
C SER A 78 6.17 -13.93 16.49
N VAL A 79 5.65 -12.84 15.94
CA VAL A 79 6.13 -12.22 14.69
C VAL A 79 7.55 -11.67 14.85
N SER A 80 7.89 -11.09 16.01
CA SER A 80 9.23 -10.53 16.30
C SER A 80 10.38 -11.54 16.22
N LYS A 81 10.07 -12.83 16.17
CA LYS A 81 11.06 -13.90 16.04
C LYS A 81 11.64 -14.04 14.63
N PHE A 82 10.95 -13.49 13.62
CA PHE A 82 11.34 -13.68 12.22
C PHE A 82 11.24 -12.44 11.33
N VAL A 83 10.56 -11.37 11.77
CA VAL A 83 10.57 -10.06 11.10
C VAL A 83 10.63 -8.93 12.13
N ASP A 84 11.11 -7.76 11.71
CA ASP A 84 11.19 -6.56 12.54
C ASP A 84 10.30 -5.40 12.02
N LEU A 85 9.65 -5.57 10.87
CA LEU A 85 8.81 -4.56 10.22
C LEU A 85 7.39 -5.09 9.98
N GLY A 86 6.41 -4.22 10.16
CA GLY A 86 5.05 -4.57 9.77
C GLY A 86 4.15 -3.37 9.55
N LEU A 87 2.95 -3.69 9.07
CA LEU A 87 1.92 -2.74 8.71
C LEU A 87 0.83 -2.72 9.77
N TYR A 88 0.49 -1.53 10.26
CA TYR A 88 -0.73 -1.30 11.02
C TYR A 88 -1.71 -0.48 10.18
N SER A 89 -2.97 -0.93 10.10
CA SER A 89 -4.01 -0.30 9.28
C SER A 89 -5.06 0.36 10.16
N ILE A 90 -5.59 1.51 9.72
CA ILE A 90 -6.69 2.23 10.33
C ILE A 90 -7.58 2.85 9.25
N THR A 91 -8.89 2.94 9.50
CA THR A 91 -9.85 3.69 8.69
C THR A 91 -10.69 4.55 9.60
N PHE A 92 -10.79 5.83 9.30
CA PHE A 92 -11.67 6.76 9.99
C PHE A 92 -13.01 6.84 9.26
N SER A 93 -14.11 6.70 9.99
CA SER A 93 -15.46 6.57 9.43
C SER A 93 -16.35 7.77 9.74
N ASN A 94 -15.79 8.86 10.30
CA ASN A 94 -16.54 10.02 10.82
C ASN A 94 -17.67 9.60 11.79
N ASN A 95 -17.44 8.51 12.49
CA ASN A 95 -18.31 8.00 13.54
C ASN A 95 -17.55 7.99 14.86
N LEU A 96 -17.98 8.84 15.79
CA LEU A 96 -17.25 9.09 17.03
C LEU A 96 -16.91 7.81 17.80
N GLU A 97 -17.87 6.89 17.91
CA GLU A 97 -17.71 5.68 18.71
C GLU A 97 -16.65 4.75 18.09
N THR A 98 -16.76 4.49 16.79
CA THR A 98 -15.83 3.58 16.09
C THR A 98 -14.46 4.20 15.86
N ASP A 99 -14.39 5.51 15.63
CA ASP A 99 -13.12 6.20 15.43
C ASP A 99 -12.32 6.28 16.75
N VAL A 100 -12.99 6.53 17.88
CA VAL A 100 -12.38 6.48 19.22
C VAL A 100 -11.91 5.07 19.56
N GLU A 101 -12.72 4.05 19.28
CA GLU A 101 -12.33 2.63 19.47
C GLU A 101 -11.09 2.29 18.63
N SER A 102 -11.03 2.77 17.39
CA SER A 102 -9.88 2.56 16.49
C SER A 102 -8.60 3.24 17.01
N LEU A 103 -8.72 4.45 17.56
CA LEU A 103 -7.60 5.16 18.19
C LEU A 103 -7.10 4.46 19.47
N TRP A 104 -8.01 3.95 20.31
CA TRP A 104 -7.64 3.13 21.46
C TRP A 104 -6.93 1.85 21.05
N GLY A 105 -7.43 1.18 19.99
CA GLY A 105 -6.77 0.00 19.41
C GLY A 105 -5.37 0.31 18.90
N PHE A 106 -5.18 1.46 18.27
CA PHE A 106 -3.87 1.92 17.82
C PHE A 106 -2.93 2.22 19.00
N ARG A 107 -3.43 2.88 20.05
CA ARG A 107 -2.63 3.14 21.26
C ARG A 107 -2.18 1.83 21.93
N ALA A 108 -3.09 0.89 22.10
CA ALA A 108 -2.78 -0.44 22.67
C ALA A 108 -1.76 -1.22 21.80
N PHE A 109 -1.84 -1.06 20.47
CA PHE A 109 -0.85 -1.63 19.57
C PHE A 109 0.55 -1.04 19.80
N LEU A 110 0.66 0.29 19.95
CA LEU A 110 1.95 0.96 20.20
C LEU A 110 2.56 0.55 21.55
N GLU A 111 1.73 0.36 22.57
CA GLU A 111 2.15 -0.12 23.89
C GLU A 111 2.69 -1.56 23.82
N ASP A 112 2.02 -2.43 23.05
CA ASP A 112 2.49 -3.79 22.81
C ASP A 112 3.75 -3.80 21.95
N LEU A 113 3.81 -2.97 20.90
CA LEU A 113 4.97 -2.82 20.01
C LEU A 113 6.23 -2.43 20.80
N ALA A 114 6.09 -1.53 21.79
CA ALA A 114 7.20 -1.06 22.62
C ALA A 114 7.86 -2.16 23.47
N ASN A 115 7.18 -3.30 23.66
CA ASN A 115 7.72 -4.47 24.36
C ASN A 115 8.53 -5.41 23.45
N HIS A 116 8.60 -5.09 22.15
CA HIS A 116 9.26 -5.90 21.12
C HIS A 116 10.18 -5.01 20.29
N ASP A 117 11.22 -5.58 19.69
CA ASP A 117 12.10 -4.86 18.75
C ASP A 117 11.47 -4.87 17.35
N LEU A 118 10.35 -4.18 17.24
CA LEU A 118 9.54 -4.11 16.04
C LEU A 118 9.33 -2.66 15.60
N ARG A 119 9.29 -2.47 14.31
CA ARG A 119 8.96 -1.21 13.63
C ARG A 119 7.66 -1.36 12.89
N TYR A 120 7.04 -0.24 12.52
CA TYR A 120 5.81 -0.27 11.75
C TYR A 120 5.72 0.87 10.74
N PHE A 121 4.90 0.67 9.75
CA PHE A 121 4.36 1.73 8.90
C PHE A 121 2.83 1.76 9.02
N LEU A 122 2.27 2.96 8.90
CA LEU A 122 0.84 3.18 9.12
C LEU A 122 0.10 3.24 7.79
N GLU A 123 -0.84 2.32 7.59
CA GLU A 123 -1.75 2.35 6.45
C GLU A 123 -3.06 3.01 6.87
N VAL A 124 -3.45 4.05 6.14
CA VAL A 124 -4.75 4.72 6.34
C VAL A 124 -5.56 4.56 5.07
N PHE A 125 -6.79 4.04 5.20
CA PHE A 125 -7.70 3.88 4.07
C PHE A 125 -8.71 5.01 4.00
N ASN A 126 -9.20 5.32 2.80
CA ASN A 126 -10.41 6.10 2.65
C ASN A 126 -11.61 5.30 3.17
N PRO A 127 -12.59 5.95 3.80
CA PRO A 127 -13.82 5.28 4.24
C PRO A 127 -14.53 4.63 3.05
N GLN A 128 -15.07 3.42 3.27
CA GLN A 128 -15.77 2.65 2.24
C GLN A 128 -17.29 2.84 2.29
N ILE A 129 -17.78 3.63 3.23
CA ILE A 129 -19.19 3.97 3.42
C ILE A 129 -19.37 5.47 3.24
N ASP A 130 -20.60 5.89 3.05
CA ASP A 130 -20.97 7.31 3.17
C ASP A 130 -20.75 7.74 4.64
N ILE A 131 -19.90 8.73 4.83
CA ILE A 131 -19.53 9.28 6.14
C ILE A 131 -20.16 10.67 6.38
N GLY A 132 -21.13 11.06 5.55
CA GLY A 132 -21.88 12.33 5.70
C GLY A 132 -21.12 13.58 5.25
N ILE A 133 -20.06 13.44 4.47
CA ILE A 133 -19.36 14.55 3.80
C ILE A 133 -19.25 14.26 2.30
N SER A 134 -19.04 15.28 1.47
CA SER A 134 -18.90 15.07 0.02
C SER A 134 -17.59 14.38 -0.34
N GLU A 135 -17.56 13.71 -1.50
CA GLU A 135 -16.35 13.03 -1.98
C GLU A 135 -15.16 13.99 -2.10
N GLU A 136 -15.39 15.24 -2.46
CA GLU A 136 -14.38 16.30 -2.56
C GLU A 136 -13.77 16.69 -1.19
N GLN A 137 -14.50 16.44 -0.09
CA GLN A 137 -14.03 16.73 1.28
C GLN A 137 -13.25 15.55 1.88
N ILE A 138 -13.39 14.34 1.36
CA ILE A 138 -12.72 13.15 1.90
C ILE A 138 -11.20 13.31 1.94
N PRO A 139 -10.51 13.85 0.91
CA PRO A 139 -9.06 14.01 0.94
C PRO A 139 -8.57 14.84 2.14
N ALA A 140 -9.17 16.00 2.37
CA ALA A 140 -8.81 16.88 3.51
C ALA A 140 -9.15 16.22 4.85
N TYR A 141 -10.32 15.59 4.95
CA TYR A 141 -10.74 14.86 6.16
C TYR A 141 -9.73 13.76 6.52
N VAL A 142 -9.28 12.97 5.55
CA VAL A 142 -8.31 11.88 5.77
C VAL A 142 -6.96 12.46 6.19
N ASN A 143 -6.48 13.52 5.56
CA ASN A 143 -5.25 14.21 5.94
C ASN A 143 -5.33 14.71 7.39
N ASP A 144 -6.41 15.39 7.77
CA ASP A 144 -6.63 15.88 9.14
C ASP A 144 -6.63 14.74 10.16
N CYS A 145 -7.27 13.62 9.85
CA CYS A 145 -7.28 12.43 10.72
C CYS A 145 -5.88 11.85 10.90
N ILE A 146 -5.10 11.75 9.80
CA ILE A 146 -3.71 11.29 9.84
C ILE A 146 -2.88 12.21 10.76
N LEU A 147 -2.91 13.51 10.51
CA LEU A 147 -2.10 14.47 11.25
C LEU A 147 -2.46 14.50 12.74
N LYS A 148 -3.74 14.43 13.07
CA LYS A 148 -4.20 14.34 14.48
C LYS A 148 -3.77 13.04 15.15
N CYS A 149 -3.82 11.93 14.42
CA CYS A 149 -3.35 10.65 14.93
C CYS A 149 -1.85 10.68 15.23
N LEU A 150 -1.04 11.28 14.35
CA LEU A 150 0.42 11.37 14.49
C LEU A 150 0.85 12.42 15.53
N ALA A 151 0.08 13.50 15.71
CA ALA A 151 0.42 14.57 16.65
C ALA A 151 0.51 14.11 18.12
N GLY A 152 -0.15 13.01 18.47
CA GLY A 152 -0.07 12.41 19.81
C GLY A 152 1.14 11.52 20.03
N LEU A 153 1.99 11.31 19.03
CA LEU A 153 3.11 10.37 19.05
C LEU A 153 4.44 11.10 19.27
N THR A 154 5.27 10.54 20.12
CA THR A 154 6.68 10.96 20.21
C THR A 154 7.45 10.51 18.97
N ARG A 155 8.64 11.09 18.70
CA ARG A 155 9.48 10.71 17.56
C ARG A 155 9.79 9.21 17.50
N LYS A 156 9.92 8.57 18.66
CA LYS A 156 10.19 7.12 18.74
C LYS A 156 8.96 6.27 18.38
N GLU A 157 7.77 6.81 18.55
CA GLU A 157 6.51 6.13 18.27
C GLU A 157 6.01 6.38 16.85
N GLN A 158 6.61 7.34 16.10
CA GLN A 158 6.22 7.64 14.73
C GLN A 158 6.39 6.41 13.81
N PRO A 159 5.49 6.21 12.82
CA PRO A 159 5.68 5.18 11.82
C PRO A 159 6.90 5.50 10.94
N LEU A 160 7.55 4.48 10.38
CA LEU A 160 8.64 4.68 9.42
C LEU A 160 8.18 5.45 8.18
N PHE A 161 6.95 5.21 7.75
CA PHE A 161 6.29 5.91 6.66
C PHE A 161 4.78 5.68 6.70
N LEU A 162 4.04 6.50 5.99
CA LEU A 162 2.62 6.30 5.72
C LEU A 162 2.41 5.45 4.46
N LYS A 163 1.28 4.76 4.42
CA LYS A 163 0.75 4.11 3.23
C LYS A 163 -0.71 4.48 3.08
N MET A 164 -1.05 5.29 2.07
CA MET A 164 -2.39 5.84 1.92
C MET A 164 -2.87 5.86 0.47
N PRO A 165 -4.18 6.01 0.20
CA PRO A 165 -4.68 6.25 -1.13
C PRO A 165 -4.12 7.56 -1.71
N TYR A 166 -3.94 7.59 -3.02
CA TYR A 166 -3.71 8.84 -3.72
C TYR A 166 -5.03 9.60 -3.86
N ASN A 167 -5.18 10.67 -3.11
CA ASN A 167 -6.38 11.48 -3.03
C ASN A 167 -6.29 12.78 -3.86
N GLY A 168 -5.54 12.74 -4.94
CA GLY A 168 -5.29 13.87 -5.83
C GLY A 168 -4.04 14.68 -5.47
N PRO A 169 -3.59 15.56 -6.39
CA PRO A 169 -2.32 16.26 -6.26
C PRO A 169 -2.30 17.19 -5.04
N LYS A 170 -3.38 17.94 -4.82
CA LYS A 170 -3.46 18.90 -3.72
C LYS A 170 -3.33 18.22 -2.34
N ALA A 171 -4.06 17.12 -2.11
CA ALA A 171 -4.01 16.40 -0.85
C ALA A 171 -2.66 15.71 -0.62
N MET A 172 -2.03 15.19 -1.70
CA MET A 172 -0.71 14.59 -1.63
C MET A 172 0.36 15.62 -1.27
N GLU A 173 0.37 16.77 -1.96
CA GLU A 173 1.31 17.85 -1.70
C GLU A 173 1.15 18.41 -0.29
N GLU A 174 -0.09 18.64 0.18
CA GLU A 174 -0.39 19.08 1.54
C GLU A 174 0.23 18.14 2.58
N LEU A 175 0.00 16.83 2.45
CA LEU A 175 0.50 15.85 3.41
C LEU A 175 2.03 15.70 3.35
N CYS A 176 2.62 15.67 2.16
CA CYS A 176 4.08 15.58 1.98
C CYS A 176 4.82 16.83 2.49
N SER A 177 4.18 17.99 2.44
CA SER A 177 4.77 19.26 2.89
C SER A 177 4.61 19.53 4.39
N TYR A 178 3.80 18.73 5.09
CA TYR A 178 3.53 18.94 6.53
C TYR A 178 4.79 18.80 7.38
N ASP A 179 5.56 17.75 7.18
CA ASP A 179 6.85 17.52 7.81
C ASP A 179 7.80 16.82 6.81
N PRO A 180 8.44 17.59 5.93
CA PRO A 180 9.26 17.02 4.84
C PRO A 180 10.47 16.23 5.31
N GLU A 181 10.94 16.46 6.52
CA GLU A 181 12.11 15.80 7.10
C GLU A 181 11.75 14.59 7.97
N GLY A 182 10.56 14.60 8.59
CA GLY A 182 10.15 13.57 9.55
C GLY A 182 9.07 12.62 9.06
N LEU A 183 8.24 13.03 8.08
CA LEU A 183 7.11 12.24 7.58
C LEU A 183 7.35 11.74 6.15
N ILE A 184 7.59 10.46 6.01
CA ILE A 184 7.68 9.81 4.69
C ILE A 184 6.28 9.38 4.28
N VAL A 185 5.80 9.91 3.15
CA VAL A 185 4.50 9.53 2.57
C VAL A 185 4.69 8.47 1.49
N GLY A 186 3.87 7.44 1.55
CA GLY A 186 3.78 6.38 0.57
C GLY A 186 2.35 6.19 0.08
N VAL A 187 2.22 5.63 -1.12
CA VAL A 187 0.93 5.38 -1.76
C VAL A 187 0.61 3.90 -1.86
N LEU A 188 -0.67 3.57 -1.71
CA LEU A 188 -1.19 2.25 -2.03
C LEU A 188 -1.66 2.18 -3.49
N GLY A 189 -1.64 0.98 -4.07
CA GLY A 189 -1.89 0.77 -5.51
C GLY A 189 -3.33 0.96 -5.98
N GLY A 190 -4.29 1.21 -5.10
CA GLY A 190 -5.69 1.40 -5.48
C GLY A 190 -6.38 0.17 -6.08
N GLY A 191 -7.37 0.41 -6.93
CA GLY A 191 -8.19 -0.58 -7.63
C GLY A 191 -7.47 -1.30 -8.78
N LYS A 192 -8.24 -1.97 -9.67
CA LYS A 192 -7.67 -2.67 -10.82
C LYS A 192 -7.12 -1.70 -11.86
N GLY A 193 -7.93 -0.81 -12.39
CA GLY A 193 -7.55 0.13 -13.42
C GLY A 193 -6.78 -0.46 -14.61
N THR A 194 -6.23 0.41 -15.42
CA THR A 194 -5.32 0.07 -16.52
C THR A 194 -3.86 0.03 -16.05
N THR A 195 -2.98 -0.46 -16.91
CA THR A 195 -1.52 -0.35 -16.69
C THR A 195 -1.10 1.14 -16.68
N ARG A 196 -1.77 1.97 -17.49
CA ARG A 196 -1.59 3.43 -17.48
C ARG A 196 -1.90 4.03 -16.11
N ASP A 197 -3.02 3.68 -15.47
CA ASP A 197 -3.35 4.13 -14.11
C ASP A 197 -2.25 3.77 -13.11
N THR A 198 -1.66 2.59 -13.25
CA THR A 198 -0.58 2.15 -12.38
C THR A 198 0.67 3.01 -12.52
N PHE A 199 1.12 3.24 -13.74
CA PHE A 199 2.33 4.03 -14.01
C PHE A 199 2.11 5.53 -13.76
N GLU A 200 0.91 6.03 -14.02
CA GLU A 200 0.57 7.42 -13.76
C GLU A 200 0.51 7.71 -12.26
N LEU A 201 -0.06 6.79 -11.48
CA LEU A 201 -0.11 6.89 -10.03
C LEU A 201 1.29 7.01 -9.42
N VAL A 202 2.24 6.16 -9.81
CA VAL A 202 3.60 6.23 -9.26
C VAL A 202 4.33 7.49 -9.72
N ARG A 203 4.12 7.94 -10.97
CA ARG A 203 4.69 9.18 -11.50
C ARG A 203 4.22 10.41 -10.73
N GLN A 204 2.89 10.56 -10.57
CA GLN A 204 2.32 11.70 -9.87
C GLN A 204 2.70 11.69 -8.39
N SER A 205 2.64 10.55 -7.75
CA SER A 205 2.98 10.43 -6.33
C SER A 205 4.43 10.83 -6.07
N GLU A 206 5.38 10.37 -6.88
CA GLU A 206 6.78 10.75 -6.76
C GLU A 206 6.98 12.24 -7.00
N LYS A 207 6.41 12.80 -8.07
CA LYS A 207 6.47 14.21 -8.41
C LYS A 207 6.00 15.12 -7.26
N LEU A 208 4.99 14.68 -6.51
CA LEU A 208 4.37 15.43 -5.41
C LEU A 208 4.98 15.13 -4.03
N GLY A 209 6.06 14.38 -3.97
CA GLY A 209 6.84 14.19 -2.75
C GLY A 209 6.69 12.85 -2.06
N ALA A 210 5.84 11.95 -2.53
CA ALA A 210 5.80 10.58 -2.01
C ALA A 210 7.11 9.84 -2.32
N ARG A 211 7.55 8.97 -1.40
CA ARG A 211 8.83 8.25 -1.50
C ARG A 211 8.67 6.74 -1.45
N VAL A 212 7.46 6.24 -1.22
CA VAL A 212 7.17 4.80 -1.10
C VAL A 212 5.94 4.46 -1.94
N ALA A 213 6.01 3.36 -2.68
CA ALA A 213 4.88 2.78 -3.41
C ALA A 213 4.70 1.32 -2.98
N LEU A 214 3.57 1.00 -2.33
CA LEU A 214 3.26 -0.35 -1.85
C LEU A 214 2.03 -0.90 -2.56
N PHE A 215 2.26 -1.66 -3.60
CA PHE A 215 1.24 -2.22 -4.45
C PHE A 215 1.14 -3.74 -4.24
N GLY A 216 -0.06 -4.24 -3.99
CA GLY A 216 -0.31 -5.68 -3.87
C GLY A 216 -1.11 -6.19 -5.05
N ARG A 217 -2.39 -5.81 -5.14
CA ARG A 217 -3.33 -6.33 -6.13
C ARG A 217 -2.93 -6.03 -7.56
N LYS A 218 -2.47 -4.82 -7.87
CA LYS A 218 -2.03 -4.45 -9.22
C LYS A 218 -0.86 -5.34 -9.70
N ILE A 219 0.11 -5.59 -8.83
CA ILE A 219 1.26 -6.47 -9.14
C ILE A 219 0.81 -7.93 -9.27
N ASN A 220 0.07 -8.45 -8.28
CA ASN A 220 -0.33 -9.87 -8.27
C ASN A 220 -1.31 -10.25 -9.39
N LEU A 221 -2.04 -9.30 -9.95
CA LEU A 221 -3.00 -9.50 -11.03
C LEU A 221 -2.44 -9.11 -12.40
N ALA A 222 -1.22 -8.59 -12.48
CA ALA A 222 -0.56 -8.29 -13.73
C ALA A 222 -0.27 -9.56 -14.53
N GLU A 223 -0.16 -9.45 -15.84
CA GLU A 223 0.23 -10.54 -16.74
C GLU A 223 1.66 -10.99 -16.46
N SER A 224 2.55 -10.03 -16.21
CA SER A 224 3.94 -10.23 -15.83
C SER A 224 4.30 -9.35 -14.64
N PRO A 225 4.15 -9.83 -13.39
CA PRO A 225 4.41 -9.06 -12.17
C PRO A 225 5.82 -8.47 -12.13
N LEU A 226 6.83 -9.21 -12.52
CA LEU A 226 8.23 -8.75 -12.53
C LEU A 226 8.44 -7.61 -13.52
N ASN A 227 7.91 -7.72 -14.74
CA ASN A 227 8.03 -6.67 -15.74
C ASN A 227 7.23 -5.43 -15.32
N LEU A 228 6.03 -5.58 -14.74
CA LEU A 228 5.27 -4.44 -14.22
C LEU A 228 6.09 -3.66 -13.19
N VAL A 229 6.68 -4.33 -12.21
CA VAL A 229 7.49 -3.67 -11.17
C VAL A 229 8.75 -3.02 -11.78
N ARG A 230 9.39 -3.66 -12.74
CA ARG A 230 10.55 -3.08 -13.47
C ARG A 230 10.17 -1.76 -14.14
N PHE A 231 9.04 -1.70 -14.83
CA PHE A 231 8.58 -0.47 -15.49
C PHE A 231 8.09 0.58 -14.49
N MET A 232 7.44 0.18 -13.38
CA MET A 232 7.14 1.10 -12.28
C MET A 232 8.42 1.79 -11.76
N ARG A 233 9.49 1.04 -11.52
CA ARG A 233 10.78 1.62 -11.13
C ARG A 233 11.34 2.58 -12.18
N SER A 234 11.27 2.22 -13.45
CA SER A 234 11.72 3.10 -14.55
C SER A 234 10.95 4.42 -14.61
N VAL A 235 9.65 4.38 -14.31
CA VAL A 235 8.82 5.60 -14.25
C VAL A 235 9.17 6.45 -13.02
N ILE A 236 9.31 5.84 -11.84
CA ILE A 236 9.71 6.53 -10.60
C ILE A 236 11.10 7.19 -10.76
N GLU A 237 12.02 6.52 -11.42
CA GLU A 237 13.37 7.02 -11.68
C GLU A 237 13.42 8.05 -12.82
N GLY A 238 12.29 8.41 -13.43
CA GLY A 238 12.19 9.36 -14.53
C GLY A 238 12.84 8.89 -15.86
N LYS A 239 13.08 7.59 -15.99
CA LYS A 239 13.67 6.99 -17.21
C LYS A 239 12.66 6.83 -18.34
N LEU A 240 11.38 6.63 -17.97
CA LEU A 240 10.25 6.49 -18.90
C LEU A 240 9.09 7.34 -18.46
N GLY A 241 8.35 7.89 -19.41
CA GLY A 241 7.02 8.45 -19.16
C GLY A 241 6.00 7.35 -18.94
N SER A 242 4.93 7.64 -18.18
CA SER A 242 3.90 6.65 -17.87
C SER A 242 3.20 6.06 -19.10
N LEU A 243 2.99 6.85 -20.16
CA LEU A 243 2.42 6.35 -21.43
C LEU A 243 3.41 5.48 -22.22
N GLU A 244 4.67 5.86 -22.23
CA GLU A 244 5.75 5.10 -22.87
C GLU A 244 5.94 3.75 -22.17
N ALA A 245 5.92 3.76 -20.84
CA ALA A 245 6.04 2.54 -20.03
C ALA A 245 4.94 1.50 -20.33
N VAL A 246 3.69 1.93 -20.67
CA VAL A 246 2.65 1.00 -21.11
C VAL A 246 3.02 0.31 -22.41
N LYS A 247 3.54 1.05 -23.40
CA LYS A 247 3.97 0.49 -24.68
C LYS A 247 5.10 -0.52 -24.49
N GLU A 248 6.12 -0.15 -23.74
CA GLU A 248 7.25 -1.04 -23.44
C GLU A 248 6.82 -2.30 -22.67
N TYR A 249 5.85 -2.16 -21.74
CA TYR A 249 5.28 -3.31 -21.04
C TYR A 249 4.57 -4.26 -21.99
N HIS A 250 3.73 -3.77 -22.91
CA HIS A 250 3.06 -4.58 -23.93
C HIS A 250 4.07 -5.25 -24.86
N ASP A 251 5.10 -4.52 -25.33
CA ASP A 251 6.17 -5.10 -26.15
C ASP A 251 6.90 -6.23 -25.42
N CYS A 252 7.12 -6.06 -24.12
CA CYS A 252 7.74 -7.07 -23.27
C CYS A 252 6.84 -8.31 -23.14
N LEU A 253 5.53 -8.14 -22.90
CA LEU A 253 4.58 -9.24 -22.87
C LEU A 253 4.58 -10.04 -24.19
N HIS A 254 4.55 -9.35 -25.33
CA HIS A 254 4.59 -10.00 -26.65
C HIS A 254 5.88 -10.78 -26.86
N LYS A 255 7.04 -10.24 -26.48
CA LYS A 255 8.35 -10.95 -26.55
C LYS A 255 8.36 -12.20 -25.67
N ASP A 256 7.69 -12.16 -24.52
CA ASP A 256 7.58 -13.28 -23.59
C ASP A 256 6.47 -14.27 -23.99
N GLY A 257 5.77 -14.04 -25.12
CA GLY A 257 4.65 -14.87 -25.59
C GLY A 257 3.39 -14.76 -24.72
N ILE A 258 3.28 -13.72 -23.94
CA ILE A 258 2.13 -13.46 -23.05
C ILE A 258 1.12 -12.55 -23.78
N THR A 259 -0.14 -12.96 -23.84
CA THR A 259 -1.20 -12.14 -24.41
C THR A 259 -1.67 -11.11 -23.36
N PRO A 260 -1.62 -9.80 -23.67
CA PRO A 260 -2.17 -8.77 -22.80
C PRO A 260 -3.68 -8.99 -22.56
N LYS A 261 -4.16 -8.65 -21.37
CA LYS A 261 -5.60 -8.73 -21.01
C LYS A 261 -6.43 -7.62 -21.62
N MET A 262 -5.81 -6.49 -21.93
CA MET A 262 -6.39 -5.35 -22.63
C MET A 262 -5.57 -5.10 -23.90
N ASP A 263 -6.20 -4.55 -24.94
CA ASP A 263 -5.45 -4.04 -26.06
C ASP A 263 -4.67 -2.76 -25.65
N LEU A 264 -3.65 -2.41 -26.43
CA LEU A 264 -2.77 -1.31 -26.09
C LEU A 264 -3.52 0.03 -25.98
N GLU A 265 -4.50 0.28 -26.87
CA GLU A 265 -5.25 1.53 -26.88
C GLU A 265 -6.09 1.70 -25.61
N GLU A 266 -6.73 0.63 -25.14
CA GLU A 266 -7.50 0.64 -23.90
C GLU A 266 -6.58 0.75 -22.67
N ASP A 267 -5.47 0.03 -22.65
CA ASP A 267 -4.54 0.01 -21.51
C ASP A 267 -3.74 1.33 -21.36
N GLN A 268 -3.72 2.16 -22.39
CA GLN A 268 -3.14 3.51 -22.38
C GLN A 268 -4.07 4.58 -21.79
N LYS A 269 -5.35 4.28 -21.55
CA LYS A 269 -6.30 5.25 -20.99
C LYS A 269 -6.14 5.37 -19.47
N ILE A 270 -6.27 6.60 -18.98
CA ILE A 270 -6.44 6.86 -17.54
C ILE A 270 -7.92 6.68 -17.23
N THR A 271 -8.23 5.75 -16.33
CA THR A 271 -9.61 5.43 -15.90
C THR A 271 -9.89 5.88 -14.46
N GLU A 272 -8.86 6.09 -13.65
CA GLU A 272 -8.99 6.63 -12.30
C GLU A 272 -9.05 8.17 -12.38
N THR A 273 -10.22 8.75 -12.15
CA THR A 273 -10.49 10.19 -12.33
C THR A 273 -9.55 11.10 -11.56
N VAL A 274 -9.12 10.68 -10.38
CA VAL A 274 -8.17 11.41 -9.52
C VAL A 274 -6.79 11.61 -10.19
N LEU A 275 -6.44 10.78 -11.18
CA LEU A 275 -5.19 10.88 -11.93
C LEU A 275 -5.26 11.83 -13.12
N LEU A 276 -6.47 12.28 -13.52
CA LEU A 276 -6.65 13.18 -14.65
C LEU A 276 -6.22 14.62 -14.34
N GLU A 277 -6.18 15.02 -13.07
CA GLU A 277 -5.89 16.39 -12.66
C GLU A 277 -4.44 16.84 -12.98
N ASP A 278 -3.49 15.91 -13.02
CA ASP A 278 -2.06 16.19 -13.29
C ASP A 278 -1.51 15.28 -14.44
N ALA A 279 -2.39 14.70 -15.24
CA ALA A 279 -2.00 13.92 -16.40
C ALA A 279 -1.45 14.82 -17.52
N PRO A 280 -0.37 14.41 -18.23
CA PRO A 280 0.18 15.12 -19.36
C PRO A 280 -0.72 15.01 -20.60
#